data_bc18ae3ca0616f3f025db97e29ddfb47
#
_entry.id   bc18ae3ca0616f3f025db97e29ddfb47
#
_cell.length_a   1.000
_cell.length_b   1.000
_cell.length_c   1.000
_cell.angle_alpha   90.00
_cell.angle_beta   90.00
_cell.angle_gamma   90.00
#
_symmetry.space_group_name_H-M   'P 1'
#
loop_
_entity.id
_entity.type
_entity.pdbx_description
1 polymer ?
#
loop_
_entity_poly.entity_id
_entity_poly.type
_entity_poly.pdbx_seq_one_letter_code
_entity_poly.pdbx_strand_id
1 'polypeptide(L)'
;SAYADEVNKKALDGTVEFIKGNNEFTVNIALMENNRSVASVVYVPYLGKMYLAWRGGGAFLKEGVAADSDAEYSYGQIVESMRRLPAESARHEHPRVAVSRSHKSPELAEYIEELRKSHPDLEVVEQGSSYKFCLLAEGAVDYYFRTTSTYEWDTAAGELILSEAGGETLSLPDYRPLRYNKTDLVNPWFFCRARKMPGCRSEAEMMVGECSAAD
;
A
#
# COMPACT_ATOMS: atom_id res chain seq x y z
N SER A 1 -23.15 -17.22 6.52
CA SER A 1 -22.21 -18.13 7.16
C SER A 1 -21.24 -17.31 8.01
N ALA A 2 -20.75 -17.83 9.14
CA ALA A 2 -19.89 -17.11 10.08
C ALA A 2 -18.63 -16.51 9.44
N TYR A 3 -18.11 -17.13 8.37
CA TYR A 3 -16.93 -16.65 7.63
C TYR A 3 -17.23 -15.38 6.82
N ALA A 4 -18.39 -15.28 6.19
CA ALA A 4 -18.78 -14.09 5.44
C ALA A 4 -19.03 -12.89 6.36
N ASP A 5 -19.58 -13.12 7.55
CA ASP A 5 -19.79 -12.06 8.56
C ASP A 5 -18.47 -11.55 9.14
N GLU A 6 -17.44 -12.39 9.22
CA GLU A 6 -16.12 -12.01 9.73
C GLU A 6 -15.32 -11.21 8.68
N VAL A 7 -15.40 -11.56 7.41
CA VAL A 7 -14.79 -10.82 6.31
C VAL A 7 -15.38 -9.40 6.21
N ASN A 8 -16.69 -9.27 6.31
CA ASN A 8 -17.37 -7.96 6.24
C ASN A 8 -17.00 -7.02 7.41
N LYS A 9 -16.73 -7.56 8.60
CA LYS A 9 -16.33 -6.75 9.77
C LYS A 9 -14.89 -6.24 9.69
N LYS A 10 -14.04 -6.85 8.87
CA LYS A 10 -12.61 -6.55 8.76
C LYS A 10 -12.24 -5.80 7.47
N ALA A 11 -13.19 -5.55 6.59
CA ALA A 11 -12.94 -4.82 5.35
C ALA A 11 -12.63 -3.33 5.57
N LEU A 12 -13.12 -2.74 6.67
CA LEU A 12 -12.88 -1.35 7.03
C LEU A 12 -11.54 -1.22 7.76
N ASP A 13 -10.59 -0.52 7.15
CA ASP A 13 -9.30 -0.13 7.75
C ASP A 13 -9.32 1.37 8.09
N GLY A 14 -8.67 1.74 9.21
CA GLY A 14 -8.70 3.09 9.74
C GLY A 14 -9.94 3.34 10.61
N THR A 15 -10.34 2.38 11.44
CA THR A 15 -11.50 2.52 12.34
C THR A 15 -11.36 3.74 13.27
N VAL A 16 -10.16 4.04 13.75
CA VAL A 16 -9.88 5.22 14.58
C VAL A 16 -10.14 6.50 13.79
N GLU A 17 -9.72 6.55 12.55
CA GLU A 17 -9.90 7.66 11.62
C GLU A 17 -11.39 7.83 11.27
N PHE A 18 -12.11 6.73 11.08
CA PHE A 18 -13.55 6.72 10.86
C PHE A 18 -14.31 7.32 12.05
N ILE A 19 -14.01 6.87 13.28
CA ILE A 19 -14.65 7.37 14.52
C ILE A 19 -14.34 8.85 14.75
N LYS A 20 -13.11 9.28 14.45
CA LYS A 20 -12.71 10.69 14.56
C LYS A 20 -13.27 11.61 13.46
N GLY A 21 -13.86 11.04 12.41
CA GLY A 21 -14.41 11.79 11.28
C GLY A 21 -13.35 12.53 10.46
N ASN A 22 -12.09 12.05 10.44
CA ASN A 22 -11.03 12.67 9.65
C ASN A 22 -10.96 12.13 8.21
N ASN A 23 -11.89 11.21 7.86
CA ASN A 23 -12.08 10.70 6.50
C ASN A 23 -10.89 9.89 5.91
N GLU A 24 -9.96 9.45 6.74
CA GLU A 24 -8.78 8.69 6.32
C GLU A 24 -8.96 7.16 6.49
N PHE A 25 -10.12 6.64 6.15
CA PHE A 25 -10.41 5.20 6.20
C PHE A 25 -10.55 4.62 4.79
N THR A 26 -10.37 3.31 4.68
CA THR A 26 -10.46 2.56 3.42
C THR A 26 -11.30 1.30 3.60
N VAL A 27 -11.88 0.82 2.50
CA VAL A 27 -12.49 -0.50 2.40
C VAL A 27 -11.58 -1.39 1.58
N ASN A 28 -11.11 -2.49 2.18
CA ASN A 28 -10.13 -3.40 1.60
C ASN A 28 -10.75 -4.75 1.30
N ILE A 29 -10.60 -5.24 0.08
CA ILE A 29 -11.03 -6.58 -0.32
C ILE A 29 -9.87 -7.22 -1.09
N ALA A 30 -9.47 -8.43 -0.68
CA ALA A 30 -8.46 -9.21 -1.38
C ALA A 30 -8.94 -10.66 -1.58
N LEU A 31 -8.80 -11.16 -2.80
CA LEU A 31 -8.97 -12.57 -3.12
C LEU A 31 -7.62 -13.26 -2.97
N MET A 32 -7.61 -14.31 -2.14
CA MET A 32 -6.40 -15.05 -1.81
C MET A 32 -6.36 -16.39 -2.52
N GLU A 33 -5.22 -16.71 -3.11
CA GLU A 33 -4.92 -18.04 -3.66
C GLU A 33 -3.47 -18.42 -3.34
N ASN A 34 -3.25 -19.66 -2.84
CA ASN A 34 -1.91 -20.16 -2.52
C ASN A 34 -1.08 -19.19 -1.65
N ASN A 35 -1.69 -18.65 -0.58
CA ASN A 35 -1.10 -17.72 0.39
C ASN A 35 -0.63 -16.37 -0.21
N ARG A 36 -1.25 -15.95 -1.32
CA ARG A 36 -0.97 -14.67 -1.98
C ARG A 36 -2.25 -14.02 -2.48
N SER A 37 -2.29 -12.71 -2.53
CA SER A 37 -3.36 -11.97 -3.18
C SER A 37 -3.31 -12.20 -4.70
N VAL A 38 -4.46 -12.48 -5.32
CA VAL A 38 -4.60 -12.65 -6.77
C VAL A 38 -5.47 -11.59 -7.42
N ALA A 39 -6.40 -11.01 -6.67
CA ALA A 39 -7.16 -9.83 -7.07
C ALA A 39 -7.45 -8.99 -5.82
N SER A 40 -7.52 -7.68 -5.98
CA SER A 40 -7.80 -6.79 -4.86
C SER A 40 -8.51 -5.52 -5.27
N VAL A 41 -9.27 -4.98 -4.32
CA VAL A 41 -9.90 -3.65 -4.39
C VAL A 41 -9.58 -2.92 -3.10
N VAL A 42 -9.15 -1.65 -3.23
CA VAL A 42 -9.13 -0.68 -2.12
C VAL A 42 -9.99 0.50 -2.53
N TYR A 43 -11.01 0.78 -1.75
CA TYR A 43 -11.87 1.94 -1.95
C TYR A 43 -11.60 2.98 -0.86
N VAL A 44 -11.45 4.24 -1.27
CA VAL A 44 -11.25 5.41 -0.40
C VAL A 44 -12.51 6.28 -0.48
N PRO A 45 -13.51 6.06 0.37
CA PRO A 45 -14.84 6.65 0.21
C PRO A 45 -14.84 8.17 0.15
N TYR A 46 -14.08 8.81 1.03
CA TYR A 46 -14.01 10.28 1.10
C TYR A 46 -13.50 10.93 -0.18
N LEU A 47 -12.56 10.27 -0.87
CA LEU A 47 -11.99 10.76 -2.13
C LEU A 47 -12.74 10.27 -3.36
N GLY A 48 -13.68 9.33 -3.20
CA GLY A 48 -14.33 8.65 -4.32
C GLY A 48 -13.32 7.93 -5.23
N LYS A 49 -12.21 7.42 -4.65
CA LYS A 49 -11.16 6.72 -5.36
C LYS A 49 -11.27 5.22 -5.15
N MET A 50 -11.28 4.44 -6.23
CA MET A 50 -11.25 2.99 -6.20
C MET A 50 -10.02 2.48 -6.94
N TYR A 51 -9.25 1.67 -6.25
CA TYR A 51 -8.05 1.02 -6.78
C TYR A 51 -8.36 -0.45 -6.99
N LEU A 52 -7.94 -0.98 -8.12
CA LEU A 52 -8.16 -2.36 -8.53
C LEU A 52 -6.84 -2.94 -9.02
N ALA A 53 -6.54 -4.18 -8.64
CA ALA A 53 -5.41 -4.92 -9.20
C ALA A 53 -5.72 -6.40 -9.29
N TRP A 54 -5.09 -7.07 -10.24
CA TRP A 54 -5.05 -8.54 -10.31
C TRP A 54 -3.69 -8.98 -10.82
N ARG A 55 -3.28 -10.15 -10.36
CA ARG A 55 -1.93 -10.67 -10.63
C ARG A 55 -1.65 -10.77 -12.13
N GLY A 56 -0.56 -10.13 -12.57
CA GLY A 56 -0.14 -10.06 -13.98
C GLY A 56 -0.99 -9.17 -14.86
N GLY A 57 -2.02 -8.50 -14.32
CA GLY A 57 -2.89 -7.61 -15.08
C GLY A 57 -2.55 -6.13 -14.91
N GLY A 58 -1.88 -5.80 -13.83
CA GLY A 58 -1.55 -4.43 -13.46
C GLY A 58 -2.48 -3.85 -12.40
N ALA A 59 -2.20 -2.62 -12.01
CA ALA A 59 -2.98 -1.84 -11.06
C ALA A 59 -3.68 -0.67 -11.76
N PHE A 60 -4.87 -0.31 -11.28
CA PHE A 60 -5.73 0.69 -11.89
C PHE A 60 -6.40 1.57 -10.84
N LEU A 61 -6.70 2.82 -11.23
CA LEU A 61 -7.42 3.80 -10.43
C LEU A 61 -8.64 4.30 -11.18
N LYS A 62 -9.79 4.32 -10.50
CA LYS A 62 -10.99 5.05 -10.89
C LYS A 62 -11.29 6.13 -9.87
N GLU A 63 -11.54 7.33 -10.35
CA GLU A 63 -11.97 8.48 -9.54
C GLU A 63 -13.46 8.76 -9.76
N GLY A 64 -14.06 9.52 -8.83
CA GLY A 64 -15.48 9.88 -8.90
C GLY A 64 -16.44 8.71 -8.61
N VAL A 65 -16.00 7.70 -7.85
CA VAL A 65 -16.83 6.56 -7.45
C VAL A 65 -17.70 6.97 -6.26
N ALA A 66 -19.02 6.93 -6.43
CA ALA A 66 -19.98 7.15 -5.35
C ALA A 66 -20.24 5.84 -4.60
N ALA A 67 -20.33 5.92 -3.26
CA ALA A 67 -20.55 4.75 -2.41
C ALA A 67 -21.97 4.16 -2.50
N ASP A 68 -22.93 4.96 -2.95
CA ASP A 68 -24.36 4.63 -3.07
C ASP A 68 -24.80 4.32 -4.52
N SER A 69 -23.84 4.08 -5.40
CA SER A 69 -24.13 3.75 -6.80
C SER A 69 -24.67 2.34 -6.93
N ASP A 70 -25.93 2.19 -7.32
CA ASP A 70 -26.55 0.92 -7.74
C ASP A 70 -26.14 0.51 -9.18
N ALA A 71 -25.16 1.21 -9.76
CA ALA A 71 -24.73 0.94 -11.12
C ALA A 71 -23.99 -0.39 -11.22
N GLU A 72 -24.52 -1.30 -12.00
CA GLU A 72 -23.83 -2.53 -12.40
C GLU A 72 -22.87 -2.24 -13.54
N TYR A 73 -21.60 -2.58 -13.35
CA TYR A 73 -20.58 -2.47 -14.36
C TYR A 73 -20.07 -3.85 -14.78
N SER A 74 -20.00 -4.09 -16.08
CA SER A 74 -19.22 -5.24 -16.55
C SER A 74 -17.74 -5.02 -16.34
N TYR A 75 -16.97 -6.08 -16.24
CA TYR A 75 -15.50 -6.03 -16.10
C TYR A 75 -14.85 -5.14 -17.16
N GLY A 76 -15.24 -5.25 -18.42
CA GLY A 76 -14.70 -4.43 -19.52
C GLY A 76 -14.94 -2.93 -19.29
N GLN A 77 -16.17 -2.56 -18.95
CA GLN A 77 -16.53 -1.16 -18.67
C GLN A 77 -15.75 -0.57 -17.49
N ILE A 78 -15.50 -1.39 -16.44
CA ILE A 78 -14.68 -0.96 -15.31
C ILE A 78 -13.26 -0.65 -15.78
N VAL A 79 -12.61 -1.60 -16.44
CA VAL A 79 -11.19 -1.48 -16.84
C VAL A 79 -10.98 -0.36 -17.85
N GLU A 80 -11.85 -0.23 -18.86
CA GLU A 80 -11.77 0.84 -19.87
C GLU A 80 -11.93 2.24 -19.29
N SER A 81 -12.66 2.38 -18.17
CA SER A 81 -12.87 3.65 -17.48
C SER A 81 -11.80 4.00 -16.44
N MET A 82 -10.81 3.12 -16.24
CA MET A 82 -9.79 3.27 -15.20
C MET A 82 -8.45 3.68 -15.79
N ARG A 83 -7.71 4.49 -15.01
CA ARG A 83 -6.33 4.86 -15.34
C ARG A 83 -5.37 3.79 -14.81
N ARG A 84 -4.45 3.32 -15.64
CA ARG A 84 -3.40 2.38 -15.24
C ARG A 84 -2.37 3.07 -14.34
N LEU A 85 -1.84 2.33 -13.36
CA LEU A 85 -0.80 2.77 -12.45
C LEU A 85 0.55 2.07 -12.76
N PRO A 86 1.70 2.69 -12.44
CA PRO A 86 1.81 4.05 -11.91
C PRO A 86 1.50 5.10 -12.98
N ALA A 87 1.16 6.33 -12.54
CA ALA A 87 1.06 7.45 -13.46
C ALA A 87 2.45 7.84 -13.96
N GLU A 88 2.63 8.02 -15.27
CA GLU A 88 3.93 8.37 -15.87
C GLU A 88 4.53 9.69 -15.35
N SER A 89 3.68 10.60 -14.89
CA SER A 89 4.06 11.95 -14.44
C SER A 89 4.43 12.06 -12.96
N ALA A 90 4.33 10.98 -12.19
CA ALA A 90 4.54 11.03 -10.73
C ALA A 90 6.04 10.99 -10.38
N ARG A 91 6.77 12.05 -10.70
CA ARG A 91 8.13 12.30 -10.18
C ARG A 91 8.08 13.55 -9.32
N HIS A 92 8.46 13.40 -8.06
CA HIS A 92 8.63 14.51 -7.15
C HIS A 92 10.06 15.03 -7.23
N GLU A 93 10.25 16.31 -6.97
CA GLU A 93 11.59 16.91 -6.90
C GLU A 93 12.38 16.32 -5.73
N HIS A 94 11.68 16.06 -4.61
CA HIS A 94 12.25 15.46 -3.41
C HIS A 94 11.53 14.15 -3.07
N PRO A 95 12.25 13.15 -2.55
CA PRO A 95 11.63 11.91 -2.08
C PRO A 95 10.60 12.15 -0.97
N ARG A 96 9.57 11.33 -0.94
CA ARG A 96 8.47 11.41 0.03
C ARG A 96 8.30 10.10 0.77
N VAL A 97 8.19 10.17 2.10
CA VAL A 97 7.89 9.01 2.94
C VAL A 97 6.50 9.15 3.57
N ALA A 98 5.63 8.16 3.32
CA ALA A 98 4.36 8.07 3.99
C ALA A 98 4.55 7.49 5.40
N VAL A 99 3.92 8.10 6.40
CA VAL A 99 3.90 7.62 7.78
C VAL A 99 2.47 7.51 8.30
N SER A 100 2.26 6.63 9.27
CA SER A 100 0.97 6.54 9.94
C SER A 100 0.74 7.76 10.83
N ARG A 101 -0.44 8.39 10.69
CA ARG A 101 -0.83 9.51 11.54
C ARG A 101 -0.97 9.09 13.01
N SER A 102 -1.58 7.96 13.26
CA SER A 102 -1.97 7.49 14.60
C SER A 102 -0.98 6.52 15.25
N HIS A 103 0.01 6.01 14.51
CA HIS A 103 0.92 4.98 14.98
C HIS A 103 2.36 5.37 14.67
N LYS A 104 2.95 6.15 15.58
CA LYS A 104 4.36 6.55 15.53
C LYS A 104 5.15 5.68 16.52
N SER A 105 6.38 5.34 16.17
CA SER A 105 7.29 4.60 17.03
C SER A 105 8.71 5.21 16.96
N PRO A 106 9.57 4.95 17.97
CA PRO A 106 10.97 5.36 17.93
C PRO A 106 11.71 4.80 16.71
N GLU A 107 11.45 3.54 16.37
CA GLU A 107 12.09 2.85 15.24
C GLU A 107 11.73 3.51 13.92
N LEU A 108 10.48 3.98 13.76
CA LEU A 108 10.09 4.74 12.57
C LEU A 108 10.91 6.03 12.44
N ALA A 109 11.16 6.72 13.56
CA ALA A 109 11.98 7.92 13.55
C ALA A 109 13.43 7.62 13.12
N GLU A 110 14.01 6.49 13.59
CA GLU A 110 15.34 6.04 13.17
C GLU A 110 15.41 5.77 11.66
N TYR A 111 14.42 5.08 11.08
CA TYR A 111 14.34 4.84 9.63
C TYR A 111 14.23 6.15 8.83
N ILE A 112 13.46 7.12 9.30
CA ILE A 112 13.34 8.43 8.63
C ILE A 112 14.67 9.20 8.69
N GLU A 113 15.35 9.19 9.84
CA GLU A 113 16.66 9.84 9.96
C GLU A 113 17.73 9.15 9.09
N GLU A 114 17.68 7.84 8.92
CA GLU A 114 18.57 7.13 7.99
C GLU A 114 18.32 7.55 6.54
N LEU A 115 17.04 7.61 6.13
CA LEU A 115 16.69 8.11 4.79
C LEU A 115 17.16 9.55 4.57
N ARG A 116 17.10 10.42 5.58
CA ARG A 116 17.55 11.82 5.49
C ARG A 116 19.04 11.97 5.26
N LYS A 117 19.86 10.99 5.65
CA LYS A 117 21.30 11.03 5.34
C LYS A 117 21.57 11.04 3.84
N SER A 118 20.78 10.27 3.07
CA SER A 118 20.88 10.21 1.60
C SER A 118 19.95 11.20 0.90
N HIS A 119 18.85 11.58 1.56
CA HIS A 119 17.84 12.49 1.03
C HIS A 119 17.56 13.64 2.03
N PRO A 120 18.43 14.66 2.11
CA PRO A 120 18.29 15.76 3.08
C PRO A 120 16.94 16.50 2.97
N ASP A 121 16.37 16.56 1.78
CA ASP A 121 15.09 17.23 1.48
C ASP A 121 13.88 16.27 1.52
N LEU A 122 14.00 15.13 2.24
CA LEU A 122 12.94 14.15 2.40
C LEU A 122 11.67 14.76 3.00
N GLU A 123 10.57 14.69 2.28
CA GLU A 123 9.25 15.11 2.74
C GLU A 123 8.54 13.98 3.50
N VAL A 124 7.89 14.30 4.62
CA VAL A 124 7.09 13.35 5.41
C VAL A 124 5.60 13.63 5.18
N VAL A 125 4.87 12.62 4.71
CA VAL A 125 3.43 12.68 4.43
C VAL A 125 2.69 11.84 5.47
N GLU A 126 1.90 12.48 6.32
CA GLU A 126 1.06 11.75 7.30
C GLU A 126 -0.26 11.32 6.68
N GLN A 127 -0.55 10.02 6.73
CA GLN A 127 -1.78 9.43 6.18
C GLN A 127 -2.27 8.26 7.03
N GLY A 128 -3.58 8.19 7.28
CA GLY A 128 -4.24 7.04 7.90
C GLY A 128 -4.43 5.86 6.94
N SER A 129 -4.86 4.73 7.45
CA SER A 129 -5.26 3.50 6.75
C SER A 129 -4.29 2.91 5.72
N SER A 130 -4.74 1.89 5.00
CA SER A 130 -4.04 1.24 3.88
C SER A 130 -3.92 2.14 2.64
N TYR A 131 -4.53 3.32 2.63
CA TYR A 131 -4.41 4.29 1.53
C TYR A 131 -2.95 4.62 1.19
N LYS A 132 -2.02 4.47 2.14
CA LYS A 132 -0.58 4.63 1.90
C LYS A 132 -0.02 3.71 0.81
N PHE A 133 -0.54 2.48 0.68
CA PHE A 133 -0.18 1.60 -0.44
C PHE A 133 -0.63 2.17 -1.78
N CYS A 134 -1.82 2.79 -1.81
CA CYS A 134 -2.35 3.41 -3.00
C CYS A 134 -1.56 4.66 -3.41
N LEU A 135 -1.12 5.47 -2.43
CA LEU A 135 -0.23 6.61 -2.68
C LEU A 135 1.10 6.18 -3.29
N LEU A 136 1.69 5.06 -2.82
CA LEU A 136 2.87 4.47 -3.43
C LEU A 136 2.59 4.00 -4.86
N ALA A 137 1.46 3.33 -5.09
CA ALA A 137 1.07 2.85 -6.41
C ALA A 137 0.78 3.99 -7.40
N GLU A 138 0.27 5.14 -6.92
CA GLU A 138 0.13 6.35 -7.72
C GLU A 138 1.49 7.03 -8.00
N GLY A 139 2.55 6.69 -7.24
CA GLY A 139 3.81 7.42 -7.20
C GLY A 139 3.71 8.77 -6.48
N ALA A 140 2.69 8.97 -5.64
CA ALA A 140 2.52 10.18 -4.84
C ALA A 140 3.47 10.24 -3.63
N VAL A 141 3.98 9.10 -3.21
CA VAL A 141 5.06 8.94 -2.23
C VAL A 141 6.00 7.82 -2.68
N ASP A 142 7.23 7.81 -2.19
CA ASP A 142 8.28 6.87 -2.59
C ASP A 142 8.45 5.73 -1.60
N TYR A 143 8.28 6.02 -0.29
CA TYR A 143 8.54 5.09 0.81
C TYR A 143 7.39 5.04 1.82
N TYR A 144 7.23 3.88 2.45
CA TYR A 144 6.36 3.69 3.60
C TYR A 144 6.95 2.64 4.55
N PHE A 145 7.15 3.01 5.82
CA PHE A 145 7.59 2.11 6.88
C PHE A 145 6.46 1.84 7.87
N ARG A 146 6.31 0.58 8.24
CA ARG A 146 5.38 0.17 9.28
C ARG A 146 6.11 -0.63 10.35
N THR A 147 6.33 0.01 11.48
CA THR A 147 7.05 -0.49 12.65
C THR A 147 6.13 -0.75 13.86
N THR A 148 4.82 -0.82 13.59
CA THR A 148 3.80 -1.18 14.58
C THR A 148 2.91 -2.29 14.02
N SER A 149 2.26 -3.06 14.91
CA SER A 149 1.45 -4.20 14.51
C SER A 149 0.36 -3.86 13.51
N THR A 150 0.22 -4.71 12.50
CA THR A 150 -0.90 -4.76 11.57
C THR A 150 -1.28 -6.22 11.34
N TYR A 151 -2.44 -6.43 10.75
CA TYR A 151 -2.93 -7.74 10.40
C TYR A 151 -2.91 -7.95 8.88
N GLU A 152 -3.05 -9.19 8.45
CA GLU A 152 -3.06 -9.55 7.03
C GLU A 152 -4.09 -8.77 6.20
N TRP A 153 -5.28 -8.52 6.75
CA TRP A 153 -6.34 -7.76 6.07
C TRP A 153 -6.06 -6.27 5.92
N ASP A 154 -5.10 -5.72 6.67
CA ASP A 154 -4.65 -4.33 6.53
C ASP A 154 -3.69 -4.16 5.33
N THR A 155 -3.09 -5.25 4.85
CA THR A 155 -2.02 -5.19 3.84
C THR A 155 -2.34 -5.94 2.55
N ALA A 156 -3.09 -7.04 2.60
CA ALA A 156 -3.25 -7.96 1.48
C ALA A 156 -3.79 -7.32 0.20
N ALA A 157 -4.73 -6.37 0.31
CA ALA A 157 -5.27 -5.66 -0.83
C ALA A 157 -4.29 -4.60 -1.37
N GLY A 158 -3.75 -3.77 -0.48
CA GLY A 158 -2.82 -2.69 -0.83
C GLY A 158 -1.50 -3.20 -1.39
N GLU A 159 -0.99 -4.30 -0.84
CA GLU A 159 0.27 -4.93 -1.29
C GLU A 159 0.17 -5.39 -2.76
N LEU A 160 -0.95 -6.02 -3.16
CA LEU A 160 -1.12 -6.41 -4.56
C LEU A 160 -1.21 -5.20 -5.48
N ILE A 161 -1.95 -4.14 -5.09
CA ILE A 161 -2.05 -2.90 -5.87
C ILE A 161 -0.65 -2.29 -6.07
N LEU A 162 0.14 -2.20 -5.01
CA LEU A 162 1.50 -1.68 -5.08
C LEU A 162 2.39 -2.57 -5.96
N SER A 163 2.34 -3.89 -5.78
CA SER A 163 3.15 -4.84 -6.55
C SER A 163 2.85 -4.78 -8.05
N GLU A 164 1.57 -4.70 -8.43
CA GLU A 164 1.13 -4.61 -9.82
C GLU A 164 1.37 -3.22 -10.44
N ALA A 165 1.57 -2.19 -9.63
CA ALA A 165 2.06 -0.88 -10.04
C ALA A 165 3.59 -0.81 -10.19
N GLY A 166 4.32 -1.91 -9.90
CA GLY A 166 5.78 -1.99 -10.04
C GLY A 166 6.55 -1.71 -8.75
N GLY A 167 5.88 -1.49 -7.64
CA GLY A 167 6.48 -1.36 -6.32
C GLY A 167 6.66 -2.70 -5.61
N GLU A 168 7.05 -2.67 -4.35
CA GLU A 168 7.21 -3.85 -3.51
C GLU A 168 6.98 -3.58 -2.03
N THR A 169 6.66 -4.65 -1.30
CA THR A 169 6.51 -4.68 0.15
C THR A 169 7.37 -5.80 0.71
N LEU A 170 8.25 -5.47 1.66
CA LEU A 170 9.21 -6.39 2.25
C LEU A 170 9.10 -6.37 3.77
N SER A 171 9.14 -7.55 4.39
CA SER A 171 9.21 -7.69 5.86
C SER A 171 10.51 -7.12 6.41
N LEU A 172 10.49 -6.63 7.64
CA LEU A 172 11.67 -6.21 8.38
C LEU A 172 11.93 -7.19 9.55
N PRO A 173 13.18 -7.53 9.85
CA PRO A 173 14.42 -7.08 9.21
C PRO A 173 14.86 -7.95 8.01
N ASP A 174 14.11 -8.98 7.64
CA ASP A 174 14.56 -10.03 6.71
C ASP A 174 14.46 -9.67 5.22
N TYR A 175 13.80 -8.55 4.88
CA TYR A 175 13.57 -8.08 3.51
C TYR A 175 12.98 -9.15 2.56
N ARG A 176 12.00 -9.91 3.06
CA ARG A 176 11.28 -10.93 2.31
C ARG A 176 9.87 -10.47 1.97
N PRO A 177 9.28 -10.92 0.85
CA PRO A 177 7.87 -10.68 0.56
C PRO A 177 6.97 -11.12 1.72
N LEU A 178 5.93 -10.36 2.00
CA LEU A 178 4.93 -10.74 2.99
C LEU A 178 4.25 -12.05 2.60
N ARG A 179 3.83 -12.81 3.61
CA ARG A 179 3.07 -14.05 3.45
C ARG A 179 1.73 -13.91 4.14
N TYR A 180 0.72 -14.53 3.56
CA TYR A 180 -0.66 -14.50 4.01
C TYR A 180 -1.18 -15.89 4.35
N ASN A 181 -2.35 -15.97 4.98
CA ASN A 181 -2.96 -17.20 5.50
C ASN A 181 -2.03 -17.93 6.49
N LYS A 182 -1.34 -17.16 7.31
CA LYS A 182 -0.52 -17.68 8.41
C LYS A 182 -1.40 -18.13 9.57
N THR A 183 -0.86 -18.97 10.45
CA THR A 183 -1.51 -19.32 11.72
C THR A 183 -1.63 -18.09 12.63
N ASP A 184 -0.58 -17.27 12.71
CA ASP A 184 -0.63 -15.94 13.31
C ASP A 184 -0.85 -14.91 12.20
N LEU A 185 -1.98 -14.23 12.25
CA LEU A 185 -2.40 -13.26 11.24
C LEU A 185 -1.75 -11.89 11.42
N VAL A 186 -0.92 -11.70 12.45
CA VAL A 186 -0.14 -10.49 12.65
C VAL A 186 0.97 -10.42 11.60
N ASN A 187 1.11 -9.26 10.97
CA ASN A 187 2.22 -9.00 10.06
C ASN A 187 3.51 -8.68 10.82
N PRO A 188 4.67 -9.08 10.30
CA PRO A 188 5.94 -8.49 10.72
C PRO A 188 5.93 -6.98 10.42
N TRP A 189 6.85 -6.25 10.98
CA TRP A 189 7.17 -4.91 10.47
C TRP A 189 7.52 -4.99 9.00
N PHE A 190 7.24 -3.95 8.25
CA PHE A 190 7.50 -3.95 6.81
C PHE A 190 7.88 -2.58 6.26
N PHE A 191 8.55 -2.64 5.14
CA PHE A 191 8.95 -1.53 4.32
C PHE A 191 8.30 -1.65 2.93
N CYS A 192 7.81 -0.54 2.40
CA CYS A 192 7.30 -0.45 1.04
C CYS A 192 8.04 0.62 0.27
N ARG A 193 8.23 0.38 -1.03
CA ARG A 193 8.72 1.39 -1.97
C ARG A 193 7.93 1.37 -3.27
N ALA A 194 7.77 2.56 -3.88
CA ALA A 194 6.97 2.73 -5.09
C ALA A 194 7.58 2.05 -6.32
N ARG A 195 8.89 1.79 -6.32
CA ARG A 195 9.61 1.13 -7.43
C ARG A 195 10.51 0.04 -6.91
N LYS A 196 10.48 -1.11 -7.57
CA LYS A 196 11.46 -2.17 -7.35
C LYS A 196 12.83 -1.71 -7.83
N MET A 197 13.86 -2.00 -7.05
CA MET A 197 15.23 -1.73 -7.43
C MET A 197 15.98 -3.06 -7.61
N PRO A 198 16.14 -3.56 -8.85
CA PRO A 198 16.86 -4.78 -9.11
C PRO A 198 18.33 -4.65 -8.66
N GLY A 199 18.85 -5.70 -8.02
CA GLY A 199 20.26 -5.75 -7.62
C GLY A 199 20.59 -5.23 -6.22
N CYS A 200 19.66 -4.57 -5.51
CA CYS A 200 19.88 -4.18 -4.11
C CYS A 200 20.01 -5.41 -3.23
N ARG A 201 21.14 -5.58 -2.55
CA ARG A 201 21.48 -6.75 -1.71
C ARG A 201 21.68 -6.42 -0.25
N SER A 202 21.91 -5.16 0.09
CA SER A 202 22.09 -4.71 1.48
C SER A 202 20.91 -3.89 1.96
N GLU A 203 20.72 -3.87 3.28
CA GLU A 203 19.72 -3.05 3.95
C GLU A 203 19.88 -1.56 3.61
N ALA A 204 21.12 -1.06 3.63
CA ALA A 204 21.44 0.31 3.28
C ALA A 204 21.10 0.63 1.80
N GLU A 205 21.46 -0.25 0.86
CA GLU A 205 21.12 -0.08 -0.57
C GLU A 205 19.61 -0.11 -0.80
N MET A 206 18.87 -0.95 -0.08
CA MET A 206 17.42 -1.01 -0.19
C MET A 206 16.74 0.24 0.36
N MET A 207 17.26 0.83 1.43
CA MET A 207 16.70 2.03 2.07
C MET A 207 17.00 3.31 1.28
N VAL A 208 18.19 3.46 0.75
CA VAL A 208 18.63 4.71 0.08
C VAL A 208 18.39 4.71 -1.42
N GLY A 209 17.96 3.59 -1.98
CA GLY A 209 17.69 3.50 -3.41
C GLY A 209 18.92 3.49 -4.29
N GLU A 210 20.11 3.35 -3.73
CA GLU A 210 21.38 3.23 -4.43
C GLU A 210 21.77 1.76 -4.53
N CYS A 211 21.40 1.11 -5.62
CA CYS A 211 21.88 -0.24 -5.91
C CYS A 211 23.17 -0.12 -6.72
N SER A 212 24.25 -0.74 -6.23
CA SER A 212 25.44 -0.90 -7.06
C SER A 212 25.06 -1.68 -8.33
N ALA A 213 25.30 -1.10 -9.49
CA ALA A 213 25.21 -1.84 -10.75
C ALA A 213 26.13 -3.06 -10.62
N ALA A 214 25.55 -4.25 -10.70
CA ALA A 214 26.35 -5.46 -10.79
C ALA A 214 27.04 -5.44 -12.14
N ASP A 215 28.38 -5.40 -12.13
CA ASP A 215 29.23 -5.67 -13.27
C ASP A 215 28.97 -7.08 -13.86
#